data_33e6f55820a9b061c1fb064d8fabd0be
#
_entry.id   33e6f55820a9b061c1fb064d8fabd0be
#
_cell.length_a   1.000
_cell.length_b   1.000
_cell.length_c   1.000
_cell.angle_alpha   90.00
_cell.angle_beta   90.00
_cell.angle_gamma   90.00
#
_symmetry.space_group_name_H-M   'P 1'
#
loop_
_entity.id
_entity.type
_entity.pdbx_description
1 polymer ?
#
loop_
_entity_poly.entity_id
_entity_poly.type
_entity_poly.pdbx_seq_one_letter_code
_entity_poly.pdbx_strand_id
1 'polypeptide(L)'
;MSLKRKFAYARKVLPAATWRGLQSSARRPVHLIFALADHFEPAIDPQDGYKRVPLAEQERRLEWWAREYPKAVEQWRDHDGRPFVHTYFYPAEQYNEGLIERLAEHCHAGWGETEVHLHHGHPTADTADNLRRVLTEFRDKLAFRHRCLAAEEGETQPRFCFVHGNFALANSREGRDCGVDSEMSILAETGCYADFTLPTGPWHAAQTAKINSLYECGLPLDQAAPHRKGSDLEAGRPPKIFPLILQGPLLTDLDRSARLLRPALESGAVTRVNPMSLARLELWKRANIRVQGRPDWLFIKLHCHSMDPNQKDAVIGNPFRKFLEELVSGAEQRKETLHFVTAREMANIALAACDGRDGDPGEYRDYRFKRFRDLPVTTEKAGPIAVAVKG
;
A
#
# COMPACT_ATOMS: atom_id res chain seq x y z
N MET A 1 -12.51 -18.60 -9.70
CA MET A 1 -11.68 -18.66 -10.92
C MET A 1 -11.37 -20.10 -11.29
N SER A 2 -11.56 -20.49 -12.56
CA SER A 2 -11.31 -21.87 -13.01
C SER A 2 -9.81 -22.23 -12.93
N LEU A 3 -9.49 -23.52 -12.76
CA LEU A 3 -8.11 -24.01 -12.69
C LEU A 3 -7.32 -23.63 -13.94
N LYS A 4 -7.96 -23.68 -15.13
CA LYS A 4 -7.37 -23.25 -16.41
C LYS A 4 -6.89 -21.78 -16.37
N ARG A 5 -7.67 -20.86 -15.78
CA ARG A 5 -7.26 -19.46 -15.65
C ARG A 5 -6.12 -19.25 -14.66
N LYS A 6 -6.12 -19.98 -13.53
CA LYS A 6 -4.99 -19.95 -12.60
C LYS A 6 -3.68 -20.32 -13.29
N PHE A 7 -3.68 -21.39 -14.09
CA PHE A 7 -2.51 -21.79 -14.87
C PHE A 7 -2.13 -20.78 -15.96
N ALA A 8 -3.11 -20.13 -16.59
CA ALA A 8 -2.81 -19.12 -17.61
C ALA A 8 -2.06 -17.90 -17.03
N TYR A 9 -2.41 -17.45 -15.82
CA TYR A 9 -1.69 -16.38 -15.12
C TYR A 9 -0.31 -16.85 -14.67
N ALA A 10 -0.21 -18.05 -14.06
CA ALA A 10 1.06 -18.60 -13.64
C ALA A 10 2.06 -18.69 -14.79
N ARG A 11 1.62 -19.14 -15.97
CA ARG A 11 2.47 -19.23 -17.18
C ARG A 11 3.00 -17.88 -17.65
N LYS A 12 2.30 -16.77 -17.38
CA LYS A 12 2.76 -15.42 -17.74
C LYS A 12 3.70 -14.82 -16.70
N VAL A 13 3.44 -15.08 -15.43
CA VAL A 13 4.14 -14.44 -14.31
C VAL A 13 5.41 -15.20 -13.91
N LEU A 14 5.34 -16.54 -13.81
CA LEU A 14 6.46 -17.33 -13.30
C LEU A 14 7.77 -17.18 -14.08
N PRO A 15 7.79 -17.13 -15.44
CA PRO A 15 9.03 -16.93 -16.17
C PRO A 15 9.70 -15.58 -15.83
N ALA A 16 8.89 -14.51 -15.77
CA ALA A 16 9.41 -13.17 -15.43
C ALA A 16 9.89 -13.10 -13.99
N ALA A 17 9.15 -13.71 -13.04
CA ALA A 17 9.55 -13.78 -11.63
C ALA A 17 10.83 -14.62 -11.45
N THR A 18 10.99 -15.71 -12.20
CA THR A 18 12.20 -16.54 -12.17
C THR A 18 13.39 -15.79 -12.76
N TRP A 19 13.19 -15.17 -13.93
CA TRP A 19 14.22 -14.33 -14.55
C TRP A 19 14.69 -13.23 -13.60
N ARG A 20 13.77 -12.56 -12.91
CA ARG A 20 14.11 -11.53 -11.94
C ARG A 20 14.88 -12.10 -10.73
N GLY A 21 14.50 -13.27 -10.24
CA GLY A 21 15.21 -13.98 -9.17
C GLY A 21 16.66 -14.36 -9.49
N LEU A 22 16.98 -14.54 -10.78
CA LEU A 22 18.33 -14.84 -11.28
C LEU A 22 19.20 -13.58 -11.42
N GLN A 23 18.61 -12.38 -11.41
CA GLN A 23 19.39 -11.15 -11.53
C GLN A 23 20.18 -10.87 -10.25
N SER A 24 21.33 -10.22 -10.37
CA SER A 24 22.07 -9.71 -9.22
C SER A 24 21.51 -8.34 -8.78
N SER A 25 21.58 -8.06 -7.50
CA SER A 25 21.34 -6.70 -6.98
C SER A 25 22.45 -5.76 -7.44
N ALA A 26 22.10 -4.50 -7.69
CA ALA A 26 23.08 -3.49 -8.07
C ALA A 26 24.05 -3.21 -6.91
N ARG A 27 25.36 -3.32 -7.15
CA ARG A 27 26.43 -3.00 -6.17
C ARG A 27 26.87 -1.52 -6.25
N ARG A 28 25.93 -0.59 -6.38
CA ARG A 28 26.17 0.85 -6.42
C ARG A 28 25.47 1.51 -5.25
N PRO A 29 25.84 2.76 -4.88
CA PRO A 29 25.04 3.53 -3.92
C PRO A 29 23.61 3.64 -4.39
N VAL A 30 22.67 3.37 -3.50
CA VAL A 30 21.24 3.43 -3.78
C VAL A 30 20.47 3.99 -2.60
N HIS A 31 19.40 4.72 -2.91
CA HIS A 31 18.37 5.09 -1.94
C HIS A 31 17.33 3.97 -1.88
N LEU A 32 17.07 3.45 -0.70
CA LEU A 32 16.04 2.44 -0.45
C LEU A 32 14.81 3.12 0.16
N ILE A 33 13.73 3.20 -0.62
CA ILE A 33 12.50 3.88 -0.25
C ILE A 33 11.52 2.80 0.21
N PHE A 34 11.39 2.65 1.56
CA PHE A 34 10.61 1.59 2.21
C PHE A 34 9.24 2.07 2.59
N ALA A 35 8.18 1.43 2.09
CA ALA A 35 6.81 1.57 2.57
C ALA A 35 6.23 0.22 2.99
N LEU A 36 5.51 0.21 4.10
CA LEU A 36 4.76 -0.95 4.58
C LEU A 36 3.26 -0.64 4.50
N ALA A 37 2.58 -1.26 3.53
CA ALA A 37 1.13 -1.22 3.40
C ALA A 37 0.52 -2.23 4.38
N ASP A 38 -0.01 -1.74 5.48
CA ASP A 38 -0.65 -2.55 6.50
C ASP A 38 -2.15 -2.60 6.24
N HIS A 39 -2.69 -3.78 5.91
CA HIS A 39 -4.12 -4.02 5.90
C HIS A 39 -4.57 -4.02 7.36
N PHE A 40 -4.88 -2.83 7.85
CA PHE A 40 -5.12 -2.56 9.26
C PHE A 40 -6.59 -2.82 9.60
N GLU A 41 -6.87 -4.06 9.94
CA GLU A 41 -8.22 -4.61 10.13
C GLU A 41 -8.46 -5.00 11.60
N PRO A 42 -8.80 -4.06 12.51
CA PRO A 42 -8.99 -4.38 13.93
C PRO A 42 -10.06 -5.45 14.17
N ALA A 43 -11.05 -5.53 13.29
CA ALA A 43 -12.16 -6.46 13.38
C ALA A 43 -11.84 -7.87 12.86
N ILE A 44 -10.67 -8.13 12.29
CA ILE A 44 -10.34 -9.42 11.66
C ILE A 44 -10.49 -10.59 12.66
N ASP A 45 -11.28 -11.61 12.26
CA ASP A 45 -11.30 -12.90 12.96
C ASP A 45 -10.25 -13.81 12.31
N PRO A 46 -9.21 -14.24 13.05
CA PRO A 46 -8.15 -15.09 12.49
C PRO A 46 -8.61 -16.46 12.00
N GLN A 47 -9.80 -16.91 12.40
CA GLN A 47 -10.37 -18.19 12.00
C GLN A 47 -11.31 -18.07 10.80
N ASP A 48 -11.93 -16.90 10.62
CA ASP A 48 -12.89 -16.65 9.54
C ASP A 48 -12.79 -15.17 9.10
N GLY A 49 -12.06 -14.91 8.02
CA GLY A 49 -11.81 -13.55 7.52
C GLY A 49 -13.06 -12.74 7.13
N TYR A 50 -14.25 -13.37 7.06
CA TYR A 50 -15.51 -12.67 6.83
C TYR A 50 -16.26 -12.31 8.12
N LYS A 51 -15.86 -12.88 9.26
CA LYS A 51 -16.41 -12.54 10.58
C LYS A 51 -15.64 -11.40 11.21
N ARG A 52 -16.31 -10.72 12.11
CA ARG A 52 -15.75 -9.62 12.89
C ARG A 52 -15.74 -9.97 14.37
N VAL A 53 -14.62 -9.67 15.03
CA VAL A 53 -14.56 -9.78 16.49
C VAL A 53 -15.35 -8.64 17.14
N PRO A 54 -15.82 -8.80 18.40
CA PRO A 54 -16.52 -7.75 19.14
C PRO A 54 -15.74 -6.44 19.23
N LEU A 55 -16.44 -5.30 19.32
CA LEU A 55 -15.83 -3.97 19.39
C LEU A 55 -14.79 -3.86 20.52
N ALA A 56 -15.09 -4.35 21.70
CA ALA A 56 -14.17 -4.33 22.84
C ALA A 56 -12.82 -5.04 22.54
N GLU A 57 -12.81 -6.08 21.70
CA GLU A 57 -11.59 -6.74 21.26
C GLU A 57 -10.83 -5.89 20.23
N GLN A 58 -11.55 -5.20 19.34
CA GLN A 58 -10.95 -4.26 18.39
C GLN A 58 -10.27 -3.10 19.11
N GLU A 59 -10.94 -2.51 20.09
CA GLU A 59 -10.39 -1.44 20.94
C GLU A 59 -9.15 -1.91 21.69
N ARG A 60 -9.21 -3.09 22.32
CA ARG A 60 -8.06 -3.68 23.01
C ARG A 60 -6.85 -3.90 22.10
N ARG A 61 -7.06 -4.36 20.86
CA ARG A 61 -5.99 -4.56 19.87
C ARG A 61 -5.36 -3.24 19.48
N LEU A 62 -6.18 -2.22 19.22
CA LEU A 62 -5.70 -0.91 18.80
C LEU A 62 -4.95 -0.18 19.92
N GLU A 63 -5.46 -0.22 21.15
CA GLU A 63 -4.78 0.35 22.32
C GLU A 63 -3.43 -0.32 22.56
N TRP A 64 -3.38 -1.66 22.45
CA TRP A 64 -2.14 -2.39 22.56
C TRP A 64 -1.15 -1.97 21.48
N TRP A 65 -1.59 -1.85 20.22
CA TRP A 65 -0.78 -1.43 19.09
C TRP A 65 -0.23 -0.02 19.29
N ALA A 66 -1.08 0.94 19.61
CA ALA A 66 -0.70 2.33 19.82
C ALA A 66 0.35 2.51 20.93
N ARG A 67 0.34 1.63 21.93
CA ARG A 67 1.30 1.63 23.04
C ARG A 67 2.61 0.93 22.70
N GLU A 68 2.57 -0.21 21.99
CA GLU A 68 3.74 -1.07 21.81
C GLU A 68 4.52 -0.79 20.52
N TYR A 69 3.85 -0.29 19.47
CA TYR A 69 4.51 0.00 18.19
C TYR A 69 5.61 1.08 18.32
N PRO A 70 5.39 2.23 18.98
CA PRO A 70 6.44 3.23 19.18
C PRO A 70 7.70 2.64 19.83
N LYS A 71 7.55 1.83 20.87
CA LYS A 71 8.65 1.17 21.58
C LYS A 71 9.45 0.20 20.70
N ALA A 72 8.81 -0.33 19.64
CA ALA A 72 9.47 -1.26 18.74
C ALA A 72 10.38 -0.55 17.72
N VAL A 73 10.07 0.72 17.37
CA VAL A 73 10.70 1.42 16.25
C VAL A 73 11.44 2.70 16.63
N GLU A 74 11.17 3.31 17.79
CA GLU A 74 11.66 4.64 18.16
C GLU A 74 13.19 4.79 18.16
N GLN A 75 13.92 3.73 18.42
CA GLN A 75 15.39 3.76 18.47
C GLN A 75 16.06 3.63 17.09
N TRP A 76 15.33 3.17 16.06
CA TRP A 76 15.87 2.94 14.73
C TRP A 76 15.42 4.04 13.77
N ARG A 77 16.37 4.77 13.23
CA ARG A 77 16.12 5.93 12.36
C ARG A 77 16.70 5.69 10.98
N ASP A 78 16.01 6.17 9.96
CA ASP A 78 16.53 6.25 8.63
C ASP A 78 17.53 7.43 8.46
N HIS A 79 17.98 7.66 7.24
CA HIS A 79 18.90 8.76 6.92
C HIS A 79 18.34 10.14 7.27
N ASP A 80 17.04 10.31 7.19
CA ASP A 80 16.34 11.57 7.49
C ASP A 80 15.97 11.70 8.98
N GLY A 81 16.44 10.78 9.83
CA GLY A 81 16.15 10.74 11.26
C GLY A 81 14.73 10.28 11.60
N ARG A 82 14.02 9.61 10.67
CA ARG A 82 12.64 9.15 10.85
C ARG A 82 12.58 7.70 11.30
N PRO A 83 11.62 7.35 12.19
CA PRO A 83 11.42 5.95 12.56
C PRO A 83 10.77 5.18 11.41
N PHE A 84 10.82 3.86 11.48
CA PHE A 84 10.03 3.02 10.59
C PHE A 84 8.54 3.30 10.79
N VAL A 85 7.79 3.49 9.69
CA VAL A 85 6.37 3.86 9.72
C VAL A 85 5.52 2.89 8.91
N HIS A 86 4.26 2.74 9.33
CA HIS A 86 3.25 2.02 8.57
C HIS A 86 2.36 2.99 7.80
N THR A 87 1.78 2.52 6.70
CA THR A 87 0.56 3.10 6.16
C THR A 87 -0.58 2.18 6.55
N TYR A 88 -1.46 2.65 7.39
CA TYR A 88 -2.62 1.93 7.92
C TYR A 88 -3.77 2.02 6.92
N PHE A 89 -3.91 1.05 6.05
CA PHE A 89 -5.04 0.92 5.13
C PHE A 89 -6.23 0.37 5.90
N TYR A 90 -7.11 1.28 6.35
CA TYR A 90 -8.25 0.95 7.20
C TYR A 90 -9.48 0.63 6.35
N PRO A 91 -10.23 -0.48 6.65
CA PRO A 91 -11.39 -0.88 5.86
C PRO A 91 -12.58 0.05 6.05
N ALA A 92 -13.08 0.63 4.95
CA ALA A 92 -14.22 1.56 4.97
C ALA A 92 -15.48 0.94 5.58
N GLU A 93 -15.74 -0.33 5.28
CA GLU A 93 -16.88 -1.09 5.78
C GLU A 93 -16.79 -1.44 7.28
N GLN A 94 -15.63 -1.19 7.90
CA GLN A 94 -15.40 -1.39 9.34
C GLN A 94 -15.33 -0.06 10.10
N TYR A 95 -15.73 1.07 9.47
CA TYR A 95 -15.66 2.37 10.10
C TYR A 95 -16.32 2.37 11.48
N ASN A 96 -15.55 2.72 12.47
CA ASN A 96 -15.97 3.08 13.82
C ASN A 96 -15.23 4.35 14.23
N GLU A 97 -15.98 5.35 14.66
CA GLU A 97 -15.46 6.69 14.94
C GLU A 97 -14.36 6.67 15.99
N GLY A 98 -14.60 5.99 17.13
CA GLY A 98 -13.63 5.93 18.24
C GLY A 98 -12.35 5.18 17.87
N LEU A 99 -12.46 4.12 17.07
CA LEU A 99 -11.28 3.39 16.57
C LEU A 99 -10.45 4.25 15.62
N ILE A 100 -11.09 4.95 14.67
CA ILE A 100 -10.37 5.83 13.74
C ILE A 100 -9.77 7.03 14.48
N GLU A 101 -10.45 7.61 15.46
CA GLU A 101 -9.90 8.71 16.24
C GLU A 101 -8.62 8.29 16.95
N ARG A 102 -8.63 7.13 17.60
CA ARG A 102 -7.46 6.56 18.26
C ARG A 102 -6.31 6.25 17.28
N LEU A 103 -6.62 5.74 16.09
CA LEU A 103 -5.63 5.53 15.05
C LEU A 103 -5.07 6.87 14.51
N ALA A 104 -5.92 7.87 14.33
CA ALA A 104 -5.53 9.20 13.89
C ALA A 104 -4.56 9.86 14.90
N GLU A 105 -4.85 9.78 16.20
CA GLU A 105 -3.94 10.24 17.26
C GLU A 105 -2.55 9.57 17.14
N HIS A 106 -2.52 8.26 16.95
CA HIS A 106 -1.29 7.50 16.74
C HIS A 106 -0.52 7.99 15.49
N CYS A 107 -1.21 8.17 14.37
CA CYS A 107 -0.63 8.71 13.14
C CYS A 107 -0.16 10.17 13.32
N HIS A 108 -0.93 11.00 14.02
CA HIS A 108 -0.59 12.40 14.29
C HIS A 108 0.63 12.53 15.21
N ALA A 109 0.89 11.55 16.05
CA ALA A 109 2.11 11.45 16.85
C ALA A 109 3.36 11.04 16.02
N GLY A 110 3.20 10.78 14.71
CA GLY A 110 4.32 10.48 13.79
C GLY A 110 4.57 9.01 13.52
N TRP A 111 3.65 8.11 13.90
CA TRP A 111 3.85 6.66 13.78
C TRP A 111 3.22 6.05 12.53
N GLY A 112 2.86 6.86 11.56
CA GLY A 112 2.32 6.44 10.27
C GLY A 112 1.28 7.38 9.70
N GLU A 113 0.57 6.92 8.68
CA GLU A 113 -0.56 7.61 8.06
C GLU A 113 -1.70 6.62 7.80
N THR A 114 -2.95 7.11 7.86
CA THR A 114 -4.15 6.31 7.56
C THR A 114 -4.56 6.52 6.12
N GLU A 115 -4.85 5.43 5.40
CA GLU A 115 -5.30 5.41 4.01
C GLU A 115 -6.49 4.48 3.82
N VAL A 116 -7.06 4.45 2.61
CA VAL A 116 -8.33 3.77 2.32
C VAL A 116 -8.13 2.31 1.94
N HIS A 117 -8.81 1.42 2.65
CA HIS A 117 -9.00 0.02 2.32
C HIS A 117 -10.49 -0.28 2.15
N LEU A 118 -10.84 -1.26 1.32
CA LEU A 118 -12.24 -1.63 1.13
C LEU A 118 -12.39 -3.08 0.69
N HIS A 119 -13.25 -3.84 1.41
CA HIS A 119 -13.81 -5.09 0.94
C HIS A 119 -15.26 -4.85 0.51
N HIS A 120 -15.57 -5.14 -0.74
CA HIS A 120 -16.93 -4.98 -1.25
C HIS A 120 -17.29 -6.08 -2.26
N GLY A 121 -18.55 -6.14 -2.68
CA GLY A 121 -18.99 -7.15 -3.63
C GLY A 121 -19.02 -8.59 -3.10
N HIS A 122 -19.29 -8.75 -1.80
CA HIS A 122 -19.47 -10.04 -1.14
C HIS A 122 -20.67 -10.00 -0.17
N PRO A 123 -21.57 -11.01 -0.18
CA PRO A 123 -21.63 -12.19 -1.04
C PRO A 123 -22.12 -11.92 -2.47
N THR A 124 -22.67 -10.73 -2.74
CA THR A 124 -23.18 -10.31 -4.06
C THR A 124 -22.29 -9.23 -4.65
N ALA A 125 -22.20 -9.20 -6.00
CA ALA A 125 -21.49 -8.16 -6.73
C ALA A 125 -21.99 -6.76 -6.32
N ASP A 126 -21.06 -5.82 -6.17
CA ASP A 126 -21.37 -4.43 -5.84
C ASP A 126 -21.82 -3.64 -7.09
N THR A 127 -22.28 -2.41 -6.88
CA THR A 127 -22.67 -1.48 -7.93
C THR A 127 -21.77 -0.25 -7.94
N ALA A 128 -21.63 0.38 -9.10
CA ALA A 128 -20.83 1.61 -9.26
C ALA A 128 -21.30 2.74 -8.32
N ASP A 129 -22.61 2.90 -8.14
CA ASP A 129 -23.18 3.95 -7.28
C ASP A 129 -22.90 3.69 -5.80
N ASN A 130 -23.02 2.43 -5.35
CA ASN A 130 -22.67 2.08 -3.97
C ASN A 130 -21.18 2.26 -3.71
N LEU A 131 -20.32 1.80 -4.59
CA LEU A 131 -18.87 1.97 -4.48
C LEU A 131 -18.49 3.46 -4.39
N ARG A 132 -19.01 4.30 -5.30
CA ARG A 132 -18.76 5.75 -5.30
C ARG A 132 -19.21 6.39 -3.98
N ARG A 133 -20.39 6.04 -3.50
CA ARG A 133 -20.93 6.54 -2.23
C ARG A 133 -20.04 6.15 -1.06
N VAL A 134 -19.69 4.86 -0.92
CA VAL A 134 -18.86 4.35 0.18
C VAL A 134 -17.50 5.02 0.21
N LEU A 135 -16.81 5.09 -0.94
CA LEU A 135 -15.50 5.74 -1.04
C LEU A 135 -15.57 7.22 -0.68
N THR A 136 -16.57 7.95 -1.18
CA THR A 136 -16.73 9.38 -0.89
C THR A 136 -17.02 9.63 0.57
N GLU A 137 -17.98 8.91 1.16
CA GLU A 137 -18.33 9.05 2.58
C GLU A 137 -17.15 8.73 3.52
N PHE A 138 -16.41 7.66 3.22
CA PHE A 138 -15.28 7.27 4.05
C PHE A 138 -14.11 8.22 3.91
N ARG A 139 -13.73 8.61 2.69
CA ARG A 139 -12.73 9.63 2.39
C ARG A 139 -13.03 10.92 3.17
N ASP A 140 -14.26 11.41 3.09
CA ASP A 140 -14.64 12.67 3.73
C ASP A 140 -14.60 12.57 5.25
N LYS A 141 -15.01 11.46 5.84
CA LYS A 141 -14.85 11.20 7.28
C LYS A 141 -13.38 11.20 7.70
N LEU A 142 -12.54 10.49 6.98
CA LEU A 142 -11.10 10.45 7.27
C LEU A 142 -10.47 11.85 7.18
N ALA A 143 -10.77 12.62 6.17
CA ALA A 143 -10.18 13.93 5.95
C ALA A 143 -10.73 15.00 6.89
N PHE A 144 -12.04 15.22 6.88
CA PHE A 144 -12.63 16.37 7.55
C PHE A 144 -12.83 16.16 9.05
N ARG A 145 -13.14 14.93 9.47
CA ARG A 145 -13.34 14.63 10.90
C ARG A 145 -12.03 14.25 11.59
N HIS A 146 -11.26 13.35 11.01
CA HIS A 146 -10.06 12.77 11.63
C HIS A 146 -8.76 13.43 11.17
N ARG A 147 -8.80 14.36 10.24
CA ARG A 147 -7.63 15.09 9.70
C ARG A 147 -6.56 14.16 9.13
N CYS A 148 -6.98 13.00 8.63
CA CYS A 148 -6.17 12.04 7.88
C CYS A 148 -6.17 12.34 6.39
N LEU A 149 -5.51 11.48 5.59
CA LEU A 149 -5.36 11.58 4.14
C LEU A 149 -4.50 12.76 3.67
N ALA A 150 -4.62 13.07 2.38
CA ALA A 150 -3.85 14.11 1.73
C ALA A 150 -4.74 15.09 0.94
N ALA A 151 -4.16 16.18 0.46
CA ALA A 151 -4.70 17.00 -0.62
C ALA A 151 -3.55 17.66 -1.38
N GLU A 152 -3.81 18.14 -2.58
CA GLU A 152 -2.90 19.03 -3.31
C GLU A 152 -3.00 20.44 -2.73
N GLU A 153 -1.90 21.18 -2.80
CA GLU A 153 -1.88 22.56 -2.30
C GLU A 153 -2.88 23.43 -3.09
N GLY A 154 -3.76 24.13 -2.38
CA GLY A 154 -4.82 24.94 -2.98
C GLY A 154 -6.08 24.15 -3.36
N GLU A 155 -6.10 22.83 -3.23
CA GLU A 155 -7.30 22.02 -3.44
C GLU A 155 -8.04 21.75 -2.12
N THR A 156 -9.37 21.65 -2.22
CA THR A 156 -10.25 21.30 -1.08
C THR A 156 -10.65 19.84 -1.09
N GLN A 157 -10.52 19.14 -2.23
CA GLN A 157 -10.88 17.74 -2.35
C GLN A 157 -9.80 16.86 -1.71
N PRO A 158 -10.16 16.02 -0.72
CA PRO A 158 -9.21 15.06 -0.15
C PRO A 158 -8.77 14.03 -1.19
N ARG A 159 -7.49 13.64 -1.07
CA ARG A 159 -6.82 12.66 -1.93
C ARG A 159 -6.35 11.48 -1.08
N PHE A 160 -6.33 10.27 -1.64
CA PHE A 160 -5.99 9.06 -0.89
C PHE A 160 -5.24 8.02 -1.73
N CYS A 161 -4.50 7.14 -1.03
CA CYS A 161 -4.04 5.86 -1.56
C CYS A 161 -5.06 4.77 -1.27
N PHE A 162 -5.05 3.72 -2.08
CA PHE A 162 -6.03 2.64 -2.01
C PHE A 162 -5.41 1.25 -1.96
N VAL A 163 -6.04 0.35 -1.23
CA VAL A 163 -5.81 -1.10 -1.27
C VAL A 163 -7.15 -1.81 -1.40
N HIS A 164 -7.32 -2.61 -2.44
CA HIS A 164 -8.52 -3.42 -2.62
C HIS A 164 -8.47 -4.70 -1.78
N GLY A 165 -9.52 -4.95 -1.02
CA GLY A 165 -9.72 -6.17 -0.26
C GLY A 165 -9.78 -7.42 -1.14
N ASN A 166 -9.37 -8.57 -0.61
CA ASN A 166 -9.36 -9.84 -1.34
C ASN A 166 -8.62 -9.80 -2.70
N PHE A 167 -7.77 -8.79 -2.95
CA PHE A 167 -7.07 -8.57 -4.21
C PHE A 167 -7.99 -8.62 -5.45
N ALA A 168 -9.21 -8.10 -5.34
CA ALA A 168 -10.19 -8.18 -6.43
C ALA A 168 -10.25 -6.92 -7.30
N LEU A 169 -9.21 -6.08 -7.27
CA LEU A 169 -9.12 -4.79 -7.94
C LEU A 169 -9.74 -4.79 -9.33
N ALA A 170 -10.58 -3.78 -9.58
CA ALA A 170 -11.24 -3.51 -10.85
C ALA A 170 -11.95 -4.74 -11.44
N ASN A 171 -12.76 -5.40 -10.63
CA ASN A 171 -13.55 -6.58 -11.00
C ASN A 171 -12.73 -7.71 -11.62
N SER A 172 -11.45 -7.83 -11.28
CA SER A 172 -10.56 -8.86 -11.81
C SER A 172 -10.99 -10.30 -11.48
N ARG A 173 -11.92 -10.47 -10.52
CA ARG A 173 -12.51 -11.76 -10.11
C ARG A 173 -13.91 -12.02 -10.67
N GLU A 174 -14.34 -11.26 -11.68
CA GLU A 174 -15.57 -11.52 -12.44
C GLU A 174 -16.84 -11.54 -11.56
N GLY A 175 -17.09 -10.45 -10.90
CA GLY A 175 -18.25 -10.24 -10.03
C GLY A 175 -18.06 -10.70 -8.59
N ARG A 176 -16.98 -11.43 -8.28
CA ARG A 176 -16.71 -11.88 -6.92
C ARG A 176 -15.78 -10.91 -6.20
N ASP A 177 -16.16 -10.49 -5.00
CA ASP A 177 -15.42 -9.57 -4.13
C ASP A 177 -15.12 -8.19 -4.78
N CYS A 178 -15.94 -7.79 -5.76
CA CYS A 178 -15.99 -6.49 -6.40
C CYS A 178 -17.32 -6.37 -7.20
N GLY A 179 -17.33 -6.62 -8.52
CA GLY A 179 -18.51 -6.55 -9.38
C GLY A 179 -18.63 -5.25 -10.18
N VAL A 180 -17.69 -4.33 -10.01
CA VAL A 180 -17.70 -3.00 -10.64
C VAL A 180 -16.56 -2.90 -11.66
N ASP A 181 -16.88 -3.01 -12.96
CA ASP A 181 -15.88 -2.90 -14.02
C ASP A 181 -15.23 -1.51 -14.06
N SER A 182 -16.00 -0.46 -13.76
CA SER A 182 -15.55 0.94 -13.73
C SER A 182 -14.85 1.35 -12.42
N GLU A 183 -14.44 0.43 -11.58
CA GLU A 183 -13.83 0.76 -10.29
C GLU A 183 -12.62 1.71 -10.41
N MET A 184 -11.73 1.49 -11.39
CA MET A 184 -10.57 2.37 -11.55
C MET A 184 -10.97 3.81 -11.93
N SER A 185 -12.04 3.97 -12.72
CA SER A 185 -12.61 5.30 -13.03
C SER A 185 -13.18 5.95 -11.76
N ILE A 186 -13.93 5.19 -10.95
CA ILE A 186 -14.51 5.68 -9.69
C ILE A 186 -13.42 6.05 -8.68
N LEU A 187 -12.36 5.27 -8.58
CA LEU A 187 -11.21 5.59 -7.74
C LEU A 187 -10.58 6.94 -8.15
N ALA A 188 -10.38 7.16 -9.47
CA ALA A 188 -9.88 8.43 -9.99
C ALA A 188 -10.83 9.59 -9.67
N GLU A 189 -12.13 9.44 -9.94
CA GLU A 189 -13.18 10.44 -9.68
C GLU A 189 -13.27 10.82 -8.19
N THR A 190 -13.11 9.85 -7.30
CA THR A 190 -13.19 10.06 -5.85
C THR A 190 -11.91 10.56 -5.21
N GLY A 191 -10.82 10.73 -5.98
CA GLY A 191 -9.58 11.35 -5.53
C GLY A 191 -8.45 10.37 -5.18
N CYS A 192 -8.56 9.10 -5.56
CA CYS A 192 -7.48 8.15 -5.44
C CYS A 192 -6.33 8.51 -6.39
N TYR A 193 -5.11 8.65 -5.86
CA TYR A 193 -3.93 8.95 -6.67
C TYR A 193 -2.97 7.76 -6.84
N ALA A 194 -3.05 6.76 -5.96
CA ALA A 194 -2.19 5.57 -6.06
C ALA A 194 -2.86 4.33 -5.48
N ASP A 195 -2.70 3.20 -6.17
CA ASP A 195 -3.12 1.88 -5.72
C ASP A 195 -1.93 1.05 -5.25
N PHE A 196 -2.07 0.44 -4.09
CA PHE A 196 -1.06 -0.40 -3.42
C PHE A 196 -1.48 -1.87 -3.30
N THR A 197 -2.52 -2.30 -3.99
CA THR A 197 -3.06 -3.66 -3.90
C THR A 197 -2.06 -4.73 -4.32
N LEU A 198 -1.26 -4.48 -5.35
CA LEU A 198 -0.37 -5.46 -5.97
C LEU A 198 1.04 -5.48 -5.33
N PRO A 199 1.77 -6.63 -5.35
CA PRO A 199 1.47 -7.85 -6.08
C PRO A 199 0.54 -8.80 -5.32
N THR A 200 0.01 -9.77 -6.04
CA THR A 200 -0.70 -10.93 -5.48
C THR A 200 0.02 -12.23 -5.88
N GLY A 201 -0.48 -13.37 -5.43
CA GLY A 201 0.01 -14.67 -5.91
C GLY A 201 -0.17 -14.82 -7.43
N PRO A 202 0.72 -15.54 -8.14
CA PRO A 202 0.73 -15.63 -9.60
C PRO A 202 -0.53 -16.32 -10.17
N TRP A 203 -1.30 -17.01 -9.35
CA TRP A 203 -2.57 -17.66 -9.68
C TRP A 203 -3.79 -16.81 -9.36
N HIS A 204 -3.58 -15.64 -8.79
CA HIS A 204 -4.69 -14.75 -8.45
C HIS A 204 -5.13 -13.93 -9.67
N ALA A 205 -6.44 -13.72 -9.80
CA ALA A 205 -7.01 -13.04 -10.97
C ALA A 205 -6.58 -11.57 -11.10
N ALA A 206 -6.31 -10.89 -9.99
CA ALA A 206 -5.84 -9.51 -10.01
C ALA A 206 -4.39 -9.37 -10.50
N GLN A 207 -3.57 -10.44 -10.36
CA GLN A 207 -2.18 -10.37 -10.79
C GLN A 207 -2.05 -10.09 -12.29
N THR A 208 -1.14 -9.21 -12.63
CA THR A 208 -0.79 -8.85 -14.01
C THR A 208 0.50 -9.55 -14.44
N ALA A 209 0.72 -9.67 -15.75
CA ALA A 209 2.02 -10.09 -16.29
C ALA A 209 3.11 -9.04 -16.10
N LYS A 210 2.71 -7.76 -15.92
CA LYS A 210 3.59 -6.66 -15.53
C LYS A 210 3.85 -6.75 -14.03
N ILE A 211 5.08 -7.08 -13.65
CA ILE A 211 5.52 -7.24 -12.26
C ILE A 211 6.69 -6.32 -11.94
N ASN A 212 6.90 -6.03 -10.65
CA ASN A 212 8.01 -5.22 -10.18
C ASN A 212 8.08 -3.86 -10.86
N SER A 213 6.97 -3.15 -10.94
CA SER A 213 6.83 -1.92 -11.72
C SER A 213 6.01 -0.87 -10.97
N LEU A 214 6.35 0.40 -11.22
CA LEU A 214 5.52 1.56 -10.94
C LEU A 214 5.01 2.06 -12.29
N TYR A 215 3.68 2.20 -12.45
CA TYR A 215 3.11 2.46 -13.78
C TYR A 215 1.76 3.16 -13.74
N GLU A 216 1.42 3.81 -14.84
CA GLU A 216 0.09 4.32 -15.14
C GLU A 216 -0.81 3.17 -15.59
N CYS A 217 -2.03 3.10 -15.08
CA CYS A 217 -3.01 2.10 -15.48
C CYS A 217 -3.33 2.16 -16.97
N GLY A 218 -3.71 1.04 -17.58
CA GLY A 218 -4.16 1.01 -18.97
C GLY A 218 -5.54 1.65 -19.15
N LEU A 219 -5.79 2.12 -20.35
CA LEU A 219 -7.09 2.73 -20.73
C LEU A 219 -7.95 1.77 -21.56
N PRO A 220 -9.27 1.94 -21.54
CA PRO A 220 -10.06 2.87 -20.72
C PRO A 220 -10.17 2.39 -19.26
N LEU A 221 -10.36 3.31 -18.31
CA LEU A 221 -10.45 3.00 -16.87
C LEU A 221 -11.77 2.36 -16.43
N ASP A 222 -12.80 2.47 -17.25
CA ASP A 222 -14.15 1.95 -17.01
C ASP A 222 -14.36 0.48 -17.43
N GLN A 223 -13.30 -0.18 -17.89
CA GLN A 223 -13.31 -1.61 -18.21
C GLN A 223 -12.82 -2.47 -17.03
N ALA A 224 -13.19 -3.75 -17.01
CA ALA A 224 -12.67 -4.70 -16.02
C ALA A 224 -11.15 -4.86 -16.12
N ALA A 225 -10.50 -4.76 -14.96
CA ALA A 225 -9.08 -5.00 -14.76
C ALA A 225 -8.14 -4.23 -15.72
N PRO A 226 -8.29 -2.90 -15.91
CA PRO A 226 -7.41 -2.12 -16.77
C PRO A 226 -5.97 -2.07 -16.23
N HIS A 227 -5.78 -2.27 -14.93
CA HIS A 227 -4.48 -2.37 -14.26
C HIS A 227 -3.58 -3.51 -14.75
N ARG A 228 -4.14 -4.46 -15.54
CA ARG A 228 -3.33 -5.53 -16.16
C ARG A 228 -2.42 -5.04 -17.27
N LYS A 229 -2.61 -3.82 -17.74
CA LYS A 229 -1.82 -3.13 -18.76
C LYS A 229 -1.44 -1.75 -18.26
N GLY A 230 -0.52 -1.11 -18.92
CA GLY A 230 -0.15 0.25 -18.60
C GLY A 230 1.28 0.58 -18.99
N SER A 231 1.67 1.83 -18.78
CA SER A 231 2.98 2.38 -19.13
C SER A 231 3.81 2.60 -17.88
N ASP A 232 5.06 2.12 -17.87
CA ASP A 232 5.97 2.38 -16.76
C ASP A 232 6.14 3.87 -16.51
N LEU A 233 6.27 4.24 -15.23
CA LEU A 233 6.69 5.59 -14.85
C LEU A 233 8.13 5.82 -15.32
N GLU A 234 8.40 7.00 -15.86
CA GLU A 234 9.67 7.37 -16.46
C GLU A 234 10.09 8.78 -16.06
N ALA A 235 11.35 8.97 -15.73
CA ALA A 235 11.91 10.27 -15.39
C ALA A 235 11.81 11.25 -16.56
N GLY A 236 11.36 12.47 -16.28
CA GLY A 236 11.10 13.49 -17.30
C GLY A 236 9.74 13.32 -18.02
N ARG A 237 8.90 12.37 -17.60
CA ARG A 237 7.58 12.15 -18.14
C ARG A 237 6.51 12.15 -17.03
N PRO A 238 5.93 13.30 -16.69
CA PRO A 238 4.85 13.38 -15.71
C PRO A 238 3.69 12.46 -16.07
N PRO A 239 3.16 11.66 -15.12
CA PRO A 239 2.04 10.78 -15.37
C PRO A 239 0.73 11.58 -15.58
N LYS A 240 -0.16 11.03 -16.41
CA LYS A 240 -1.44 11.64 -16.77
C LYS A 240 -2.64 10.81 -16.34
N ILE A 241 -2.42 9.53 -16.01
CA ILE A 241 -3.49 8.58 -15.68
C ILE A 241 -3.35 8.19 -14.23
N PHE A 242 -4.39 8.46 -13.46
CA PHE A 242 -4.50 8.11 -12.05
C PHE A 242 -5.67 7.14 -11.82
N PRO A 243 -5.65 6.30 -10.76
CA PRO A 243 -4.55 6.14 -9.81
C PRO A 243 -3.32 5.45 -10.44
N LEU A 244 -2.14 5.81 -9.95
CA LEU A 244 -0.90 5.09 -10.25
C LEU A 244 -0.94 3.71 -9.62
N ILE A 245 -0.30 2.73 -10.25
CA ILE A 245 -0.14 1.40 -9.66
C ILE A 245 1.28 1.26 -9.11
N LEU A 246 1.41 1.16 -7.79
CA LEU A 246 2.68 1.01 -7.09
C LEU A 246 2.83 -0.42 -6.56
N GLN A 247 3.54 -1.25 -7.33
CA GLN A 247 3.70 -2.66 -6.97
C GLN A 247 4.81 -2.88 -5.94
N GLY A 248 4.65 -3.91 -5.11
CA GLY A 248 5.72 -4.51 -4.33
C GLY A 248 6.48 -5.59 -5.13
N PRO A 249 7.50 -6.21 -4.52
CA PRO A 249 8.33 -7.22 -5.17
C PRO A 249 7.54 -8.50 -5.47
N LEU A 250 7.81 -9.09 -6.65
CA LEU A 250 7.35 -10.43 -6.99
C LEU A 250 8.45 -11.15 -7.80
N LEU A 251 9.16 -12.07 -7.17
CA LEU A 251 10.23 -12.83 -7.81
C LEU A 251 10.40 -14.21 -7.16
N THR A 252 11.08 -15.12 -7.86
CA THR A 252 11.40 -16.43 -7.31
C THR A 252 12.52 -16.30 -6.29
N ASP A 253 12.27 -16.80 -5.09
CA ASP A 253 13.29 -17.04 -4.07
C ASP A 253 13.94 -18.39 -4.32
N LEU A 254 15.10 -18.38 -4.94
CA LEU A 254 15.80 -19.60 -5.38
C LEU A 254 16.30 -20.42 -4.19
N ASP A 255 16.81 -19.76 -3.15
CA ASP A 255 17.34 -20.43 -1.96
C ASP A 255 16.23 -21.15 -1.19
N ARG A 256 15.08 -20.47 -1.04
CA ARG A 256 13.91 -21.06 -0.42
C ARG A 256 13.31 -22.16 -1.29
N SER A 257 13.31 -21.97 -2.61
CA SER A 257 12.85 -22.98 -3.58
C SER A 257 13.68 -24.26 -3.48
N ALA A 258 15.01 -24.15 -3.42
CA ALA A 258 15.90 -25.29 -3.27
C ALA A 258 15.68 -26.02 -1.92
N ARG A 259 15.54 -25.29 -0.82
CA ARG A 259 15.26 -25.88 0.51
C ARG A 259 13.91 -26.58 0.57
N LEU A 260 12.89 -26.05 -0.09
CA LEU A 260 11.53 -26.61 -0.08
C LEU A 260 11.28 -27.65 -1.19
N LEU A 261 12.23 -27.84 -2.10
CA LEU A 261 12.11 -28.67 -3.31
C LEU A 261 10.84 -28.31 -4.13
N ARG A 262 10.42 -27.04 -4.10
CA ARG A 262 9.29 -26.50 -4.85
C ARG A 262 9.48 -25.01 -5.09
N PRO A 263 8.87 -24.44 -6.15
CA PRO A 263 8.92 -22.99 -6.37
C PRO A 263 8.42 -22.20 -5.16
N ALA A 264 9.23 -21.31 -4.65
CA ALA A 264 8.89 -20.33 -3.62
C ALA A 264 8.99 -18.91 -4.19
N LEU A 265 8.03 -18.08 -3.88
CA LEU A 265 7.97 -16.70 -4.35
C LEU A 265 8.15 -15.74 -3.18
N GLU A 266 8.94 -14.70 -3.41
CA GLU A 266 8.94 -13.48 -2.62
C GLU A 266 7.89 -12.54 -3.20
N SER A 267 6.94 -12.09 -2.37
CA SER A 267 5.82 -11.23 -2.77
C SER A 267 5.69 -9.96 -1.92
N GLY A 268 6.67 -9.66 -1.08
CA GLY A 268 6.60 -8.55 -0.14
C GLY A 268 5.67 -8.79 1.05
N ALA A 269 5.05 -9.97 1.18
CA ALA A 269 4.22 -10.31 2.32
C ALA A 269 5.07 -10.49 3.58
N VAL A 270 4.78 -9.73 4.63
CA VAL A 270 5.43 -9.85 5.94
C VAL A 270 4.50 -10.60 6.87
N THR A 271 4.91 -11.81 7.24
CA THR A 271 4.12 -12.73 8.07
C THR A 271 4.99 -13.40 9.13
N ARG A 272 4.35 -14.01 10.12
CA ARG A 272 5.04 -14.76 11.17
C ARG A 272 5.98 -15.84 10.62
N VAL A 273 5.58 -16.52 9.54
CA VAL A 273 6.39 -17.57 8.90
C VAL A 273 7.36 -17.04 7.84
N ASN A 274 7.24 -15.77 7.49
CA ASN A 274 8.10 -15.08 6.53
C ASN A 274 8.38 -13.64 7.01
N PRO A 275 9.07 -13.46 8.15
CA PRO A 275 9.39 -12.15 8.71
C PRO A 275 10.39 -11.39 7.82
N MET A 276 10.57 -10.11 8.04
CA MET A 276 11.62 -9.32 7.40
C MET A 276 12.99 -9.84 7.77
N SER A 277 13.94 -9.79 6.84
CA SER A 277 15.34 -10.18 7.05
C SER A 277 16.26 -9.58 5.98
N LEU A 278 17.57 -9.50 6.24
CA LEU A 278 18.53 -9.03 5.23
C LEU A 278 18.58 -9.94 4.00
N ALA A 279 18.34 -11.24 4.13
CA ALA A 279 18.23 -12.14 2.98
C ALA A 279 17.06 -11.76 2.08
N ARG A 280 15.91 -11.36 2.65
CA ARG A 280 14.77 -10.86 1.88
C ARG A 280 15.03 -9.45 1.33
N LEU A 281 15.78 -8.62 2.04
CA LEU A 281 16.21 -7.33 1.52
C LEU A 281 16.94 -7.47 0.18
N GLU A 282 17.85 -8.44 0.05
CA GLU A 282 18.54 -8.72 -1.21
C GLU A 282 17.57 -9.14 -2.32
N LEU A 283 16.50 -9.88 -2.01
CA LEU A 283 15.45 -10.21 -2.98
C LEU A 283 14.67 -8.95 -3.40
N TRP A 284 14.30 -8.08 -2.45
CA TRP A 284 13.60 -6.84 -2.76
C TRP A 284 14.45 -5.90 -3.63
N LYS A 285 15.74 -5.82 -3.38
CA LYS A 285 16.68 -5.08 -4.24
C LYS A 285 16.78 -5.68 -5.65
N ARG A 286 16.77 -7.03 -5.76
CA ARG A 286 16.72 -7.73 -7.06
C ARG A 286 15.43 -7.46 -7.83
N ALA A 287 14.30 -7.26 -7.15
CA ALA A 287 13.05 -6.86 -7.80
C ALA A 287 13.23 -5.57 -8.62
N ASN A 288 14.13 -4.69 -8.19
CA ASN A 288 14.61 -3.51 -8.91
C ASN A 288 13.46 -2.58 -9.36
N ILE A 289 12.50 -2.37 -8.45
CA ILE A 289 11.34 -1.50 -8.69
C ILE A 289 11.79 -0.05 -8.63
N ARG A 290 11.53 0.70 -9.70
CA ARG A 290 11.98 2.09 -9.83
C ARG A 290 11.16 2.83 -10.89
N VAL A 291 11.23 4.16 -10.88
CA VAL A 291 10.88 4.98 -12.04
C VAL A 291 11.98 4.78 -13.10
N GLN A 292 11.62 4.50 -14.35
CA GLN A 292 12.57 4.29 -15.42
C GLN A 292 13.42 5.55 -15.62
N GLY A 293 14.71 5.37 -15.83
CA GLY A 293 15.66 6.51 -15.89
C GLY A 293 16.18 7.00 -14.51
N ARG A 294 15.62 6.52 -13.39
CA ARG A 294 16.10 6.82 -12.02
C ARG A 294 16.65 5.55 -11.35
N PRO A 295 17.83 5.10 -11.71
CA PRO A 295 18.35 3.80 -11.28
C PRO A 295 18.79 3.74 -9.82
N ASP A 296 19.06 4.86 -9.20
CA ASP A 296 19.55 5.05 -7.83
C ASP A 296 18.43 5.04 -6.76
N TRP A 297 17.17 5.23 -7.16
CA TRP A 297 16.01 5.18 -6.26
C TRP A 297 15.28 3.85 -6.41
N LEU A 298 15.38 2.99 -5.39
CA LEU A 298 14.70 1.70 -5.34
C LEU A 298 13.49 1.76 -4.39
N PHE A 299 12.34 1.42 -4.90
CA PHE A 299 11.08 1.40 -4.16
C PHE A 299 10.81 0.00 -3.62
N ILE A 300 10.66 -0.11 -2.31
CA ILE A 300 10.40 -1.37 -1.61
C ILE A 300 9.07 -1.24 -0.89
N LYS A 301 8.00 -1.69 -1.54
CA LYS A 301 6.66 -1.73 -0.97
C LYS A 301 6.38 -3.14 -0.45
N LEU A 302 6.20 -3.26 0.85
CA LEU A 302 5.83 -4.49 1.53
C LEU A 302 4.37 -4.42 1.99
N HIS A 303 3.81 -5.55 2.43
CA HIS A 303 2.47 -5.57 3.02
C HIS A 303 2.37 -6.55 4.19
N CYS A 304 1.45 -6.25 5.12
CA CYS A 304 1.19 -7.06 6.31
C CYS A 304 -0.27 -6.94 6.76
N HIS A 305 -0.62 -7.68 7.82
CA HIS A 305 -1.89 -7.62 8.55
C HIS A 305 -1.57 -7.55 10.04
N SER A 306 -1.22 -6.37 10.54
CA SER A 306 -0.73 -6.20 11.91
C SER A 306 -1.78 -6.47 12.98
N MET A 307 -3.06 -6.29 12.65
CA MET A 307 -4.17 -6.54 13.57
C MET A 307 -4.57 -8.01 13.70
N ASP A 308 -4.07 -8.90 12.82
CA ASP A 308 -4.20 -10.33 13.01
C ASP A 308 -3.30 -10.80 14.16
N PRO A 309 -3.86 -11.34 15.28
CA PRO A 309 -3.07 -11.80 16.41
C PRO A 309 -2.02 -12.85 16.06
N ASN A 310 -2.22 -13.60 14.96
CA ASN A 310 -1.27 -14.60 14.48
C ASN A 310 -0.11 -13.99 13.68
N GLN A 311 -0.20 -12.74 13.23
CA GLN A 311 0.77 -12.08 12.35
C GLN A 311 1.48 -10.90 13.01
N LYS A 312 0.93 -10.29 14.04
CA LYS A 312 1.44 -9.06 14.66
C LYS A 312 2.93 -9.10 15.02
N ASP A 313 3.45 -10.24 15.47
CA ASP A 313 4.86 -10.38 15.86
C ASP A 313 5.83 -10.23 14.68
N ALA A 314 5.34 -10.37 13.43
CA ALA A 314 6.14 -10.15 12.23
C ALA A 314 6.53 -8.68 12.03
N VAL A 315 5.79 -7.74 12.63
CA VAL A 315 5.94 -6.29 12.43
C VAL A 315 6.10 -5.50 13.74
N ILE A 316 6.27 -6.18 14.88
CA ILE A 316 6.52 -5.55 16.18
C ILE A 316 7.40 -6.40 17.11
N GLY A 317 7.49 -7.70 16.83
CA GLY A 317 8.24 -8.68 17.65
C GLY A 317 9.76 -8.66 17.44
N ASN A 318 10.45 -9.57 18.11
CA ASN A 318 11.92 -9.67 18.05
C ASN A 318 12.48 -9.84 16.63
N PRO A 319 11.89 -10.63 15.71
CA PRO A 319 12.41 -10.74 14.35
C PRO A 319 12.43 -9.41 13.62
N PHE A 320 11.38 -8.58 13.81
CA PHE A 320 11.29 -7.25 13.22
C PHE A 320 12.32 -6.28 13.81
N ARG A 321 12.45 -6.24 15.13
CA ARG A 321 13.43 -5.39 15.82
C ARG A 321 14.85 -5.72 15.38
N LYS A 322 15.19 -7.00 15.33
CA LYS A 322 16.48 -7.48 14.81
C LYS A 322 16.72 -7.05 13.37
N PHE A 323 15.71 -7.18 12.52
CA PHE A 323 15.81 -6.71 11.13
C PHE A 323 16.09 -5.21 11.05
N LEU A 324 15.39 -4.37 11.83
CA LEU A 324 15.64 -2.92 11.84
C LEU A 324 17.05 -2.59 12.33
N GLU A 325 17.53 -3.27 13.38
CA GLU A 325 18.89 -3.13 13.86
C GLU A 325 19.92 -3.43 12.76
N GLU A 326 19.83 -4.60 12.15
CA GLU A 326 20.72 -5.02 11.06
C GLU A 326 20.61 -4.14 9.82
N LEU A 327 19.40 -3.67 9.50
CA LEU A 327 19.14 -2.80 8.37
C LEU A 327 19.84 -1.45 8.56
N VAL A 328 19.59 -0.78 9.68
CA VAL A 328 20.10 0.57 9.94
C VAL A 328 21.61 0.54 10.20
N SER A 329 22.10 -0.34 11.07
CA SER A 329 23.52 -0.40 11.44
C SER A 329 24.44 -0.78 10.27
N GLY A 330 23.94 -1.59 9.33
CA GLY A 330 24.73 -2.05 8.19
C GLY A 330 24.53 -1.23 6.91
N ALA A 331 23.71 -0.19 6.90
CA ALA A 331 23.33 0.54 5.70
C ALA A 331 24.55 1.19 5.00
N GLU A 332 25.41 1.87 5.75
CA GLU A 332 26.62 2.52 5.22
C GLU A 332 27.56 1.51 4.56
N GLN A 333 27.83 0.37 5.22
CA GLN A 333 28.68 -0.69 4.67
C GLN A 333 28.09 -1.26 3.36
N ARG A 334 26.79 -1.34 3.25
CA ARG A 334 26.08 -1.79 2.03
C ARG A 334 25.94 -0.69 0.97
N LYS A 335 26.36 0.57 1.27
CA LYS A 335 26.20 1.76 0.44
C LYS A 335 24.71 2.05 0.15
N GLU A 336 23.89 1.95 1.17
CA GLU A 336 22.45 2.16 1.13
C GLU A 336 22.07 3.40 1.94
N THR A 337 21.27 4.29 1.37
CA THR A 337 20.62 5.39 2.07
C THR A 337 19.15 4.99 2.30
N LEU A 338 18.74 4.92 3.56
CA LEU A 338 17.41 4.41 3.93
C LEU A 338 16.43 5.56 4.06
N HIS A 339 15.21 5.38 3.53
CA HIS A 339 14.08 6.29 3.69
C HIS A 339 12.85 5.48 4.09
N PHE A 340 12.41 5.61 5.34
CA PHE A 340 11.16 5.02 5.82
C PHE A 340 10.01 5.96 5.50
N VAL A 341 9.11 5.51 4.63
CA VAL A 341 8.08 6.36 4.04
C VAL A 341 6.68 5.75 4.19
N THR A 342 5.66 6.61 4.20
CA THR A 342 4.28 6.19 4.04
C THR A 342 3.95 5.97 2.56
N ALA A 343 2.77 5.41 2.26
CA ALA A 343 2.31 5.24 0.88
C ALA A 343 2.21 6.59 0.15
N ARG A 344 1.71 7.62 0.83
CA ARG A 344 1.64 8.99 0.32
C ARG A 344 3.04 9.52 -0.04
N GLU A 345 3.98 9.39 0.86
CA GLU A 345 5.35 9.84 0.65
C GLU A 345 6.03 9.06 -0.49
N MET A 346 5.81 7.73 -0.57
CA MET A 346 6.30 6.90 -1.69
C MET A 346 5.75 7.37 -3.04
N ALA A 347 4.45 7.68 -3.12
CA ALA A 347 3.83 8.19 -4.32
C ALA A 347 4.38 9.57 -4.70
N ASN A 348 4.58 10.46 -3.74
CA ASN A 348 5.20 11.78 -3.94
C ASN A 348 6.63 11.67 -4.50
N ILE A 349 7.45 10.79 -3.94
CA ILE A 349 8.82 10.55 -4.42
C ILE A 349 8.80 9.99 -5.85
N ALA A 350 7.88 9.07 -6.16
CA ALA A 350 7.73 8.57 -7.53
C ALA A 350 7.32 9.66 -8.51
N LEU A 351 6.41 10.56 -8.12
CA LEU A 351 5.99 11.71 -8.93
C LEU A 351 7.15 12.70 -9.14
N ALA A 352 7.91 13.00 -8.10
CA ALA A 352 9.10 13.87 -8.21
C ALA A 352 10.11 13.28 -9.20
N ALA A 353 10.34 11.96 -9.18
CA ALA A 353 11.19 11.29 -10.17
C ALA A 353 10.64 11.42 -11.59
N CYS A 354 9.30 11.31 -11.79
CA CYS A 354 8.66 11.51 -13.09
C CYS A 354 8.82 12.95 -13.59
N ASP A 355 8.83 13.93 -12.69
CA ASP A 355 9.06 15.35 -13.04
C ASP A 355 10.57 15.68 -13.22
N GLY A 356 11.43 14.64 -13.23
CA GLY A 356 12.87 14.80 -13.47
C GLY A 356 13.65 15.33 -12.27
N ARG A 357 13.05 15.32 -11.06
CA ARG A 357 13.78 15.69 -9.84
C ARG A 357 14.86 14.65 -9.53
N ASP A 358 15.95 15.12 -8.93
CA ASP A 358 17.12 14.32 -8.55
C ASP A 358 17.59 14.65 -7.13
N GLY A 359 18.73 14.13 -6.70
CA GLY A 359 19.25 14.34 -5.35
C GLY A 359 18.66 13.36 -4.33
N ASP A 360 18.37 13.86 -3.14
CA ASP A 360 17.87 13.06 -2.03
C ASP A 360 16.33 12.86 -2.12
N PRO A 361 15.81 11.62 -2.25
CA PRO A 361 14.36 11.38 -2.31
C PRO A 361 13.64 11.81 -1.04
N GLY A 362 14.31 11.90 0.11
CA GLY A 362 13.74 12.37 1.37
C GLY A 362 13.20 13.80 1.30
N GLU A 363 13.75 14.65 0.40
CA GLU A 363 13.25 16.01 0.19
C GLU A 363 11.88 16.06 -0.49
N TYR A 364 11.44 14.95 -1.12
CA TYR A 364 10.20 14.90 -1.92
C TYR A 364 9.04 14.18 -1.23
N ARG A 365 9.12 13.93 0.08
CA ARG A 365 8.05 13.26 0.85
C ARG A 365 6.69 13.98 0.77
N ASP A 366 6.73 15.31 0.69
CA ASP A 366 5.54 16.18 0.58
C ASP A 366 5.53 16.92 -0.78
N TYR A 367 5.95 16.28 -1.88
CA TYR A 367 6.16 16.92 -3.18
C TYR A 367 4.89 17.51 -3.76
N ARG A 368 3.86 16.68 -3.96
CA ARG A 368 2.57 17.06 -4.55
C ARG A 368 1.43 16.95 -3.55
N PHE A 369 1.30 15.82 -2.91
CA PHE A 369 0.25 15.51 -1.96
C PHE A 369 0.71 15.82 -0.54
N LYS A 370 0.19 16.91 0.04
CA LYS A 370 0.46 17.30 1.44
C LYS A 370 -0.49 16.55 2.37
N ARG A 371 -0.07 16.36 3.64
CA ARG A 371 -1.00 15.82 4.64
C ARG A 371 -2.15 16.80 4.86
N PHE A 372 -3.37 16.30 4.83
CA PHE A 372 -4.57 17.12 4.97
C PHE A 372 -4.58 17.96 6.26
N ARG A 373 -4.03 17.42 7.34
CA ARG A 373 -3.91 18.13 8.62
C ARG A 373 -2.98 19.36 8.59
N ASP A 374 -2.01 19.38 7.69
CA ASP A 374 -1.01 20.46 7.61
C ASP A 374 -1.48 21.60 6.70
N LEU A 375 -2.59 21.41 6.00
CA LEU A 375 -3.17 22.44 5.15
C LEU A 375 -3.95 23.46 5.98
N PRO A 376 -3.99 24.76 5.56
CA PRO A 376 -4.80 25.77 6.21
C PRO A 376 -6.26 25.31 6.26
N VAL A 377 -6.88 25.45 7.43
CA VAL A 377 -8.34 25.27 7.54
C VAL A 377 -8.99 26.40 6.79
N THR A 378 -9.45 26.16 5.56
CA THR A 378 -10.32 27.12 4.87
C THR A 378 -11.61 27.18 5.65
N THR A 379 -11.83 28.31 6.35
CA THR A 379 -13.07 28.63 7.07
C THR A 379 -14.20 29.04 6.11
N GLU A 380 -14.26 28.49 4.92
CA GLU A 380 -15.47 28.57 4.13
C GLU A 380 -16.46 27.58 4.71
N LYS A 381 -17.49 28.16 5.33
CA LYS A 381 -18.61 27.49 5.99
C LYS A 381 -19.13 26.34 5.13
N ALA A 382 -19.01 25.12 5.65
CA ALA A 382 -19.93 24.07 5.28
C ALA A 382 -21.35 24.60 5.59
N GLY A 383 -22.04 25.06 4.57
CA GLY A 383 -23.44 25.45 4.70
C GLY A 383 -24.22 24.26 5.25
N PRO A 384 -25.24 24.49 6.09
CA PRO A 384 -26.02 23.41 6.65
C PRO A 384 -26.60 22.60 5.49
N ILE A 385 -26.37 21.27 5.53
CA ILE A 385 -27.04 20.32 4.61
C ILE A 385 -28.54 20.47 4.88
N ALA A 386 -29.25 21.13 3.97
CA ALA A 386 -30.70 21.26 4.03
C ALA A 386 -31.30 19.87 3.83
N VAL A 387 -31.75 19.26 4.90
CA VAL A 387 -32.60 18.07 4.84
C VAL A 387 -33.95 18.55 4.30
N ALA A 388 -34.16 18.36 2.99
CA ALA A 388 -35.48 18.54 2.40
C ALA A 388 -36.39 17.39 2.88
N VAL A 389 -37.14 17.64 3.94
CA VAL A 389 -38.32 16.84 4.28
C VAL A 389 -39.38 17.20 3.24
N LYS A 390 -39.63 16.28 2.29
CA LYS A 390 -40.86 16.33 1.47
C LYS A 390 -41.97 15.68 2.29
N GLY A 391 -43.02 16.50 2.58
CA GLY A 391 -44.29 16.07 3.13
C GLY A 391 -45.12 15.27 2.09
#